data_89b0d40781ae564a67a1718acc0ad9f1
#
_entry.id   89b0d40781ae564a67a1718acc0ad9f1
#
_cell.length_a   1.000
_cell.length_b   1.000
_cell.length_c   1.000
_cell.angle_alpha   90.00
_cell.angle_beta   90.00
_cell.angle_gamma   90.00
#
_symmetry.space_group_name_H-M   'P 1'
#
loop_
_entity.id
_entity.type
_entity.pdbx_description
1 polymer ?
#
loop_
_entity_poly.entity_id
_entity_poly.type
_entity_poly.pdbx_seq_one_letter_code
_entity_poly.pdbx_strand_id
1 'polypeptide(L)'
;MQGSYFIGIDRNAFSLMPEVDLLPEQLTNDDREGLYLGRSVYSSQRLFVPLEQLLLHTAVMGKSGVGKTTLLKQLITQFQRRGIPVLILEPVKREYRDLVARMKDSRVFTVERPVVPLLINPFYVPKDVPLGEYRSSLLSAFKAAFSLPDPLPALFEKAIAEAYTLNGWTDISTSEDGNVSIFDMSDFVRAFKRVISRSSYSNEVKGNMMSGGAFRLQSLIERCPRTFNTIHSTSVEDLLNGCAVLEMGSLEPEQKSLVSALTLISILAYLKSTRQSDHRLRNIVLIDEAHALLDQGEGATQEEKALNSTMTQLMINVITEIRAYGVGVIFSDQSPSRVGGRMLDNVDNIISFRLSGEEAEMLREHIGADNNLCDVLPLMSAGEFVLKNRFLRSALPARMDYSPDKEHLKHVSDEQIVKTHTKYLTAHGKDYCPFAFCEKAGCNHCSVAVREEANMFAEQIFAERQLKLSLRKRLPHTLFASRLFYHFVLILRMRLCSERNVAALLFIS
;
A
#
# COMPACT_ATOMS: atom_id res chain seq x y z
N MET A 1 20.71 -36.64 -23.91
CA MET A 1 20.97 -35.32 -24.47
C MET A 1 19.64 -34.73 -24.97
N GLN A 2 18.92 -34.06 -24.11
CA GLN A 2 17.78 -33.27 -24.55
C GLN A 2 18.19 -31.81 -24.43
N GLY A 3 18.67 -31.24 -25.53
CA GLY A 3 18.92 -29.83 -25.64
C GLY A 3 17.62 -29.08 -25.53
N SER A 4 17.44 -28.29 -24.47
CA SER A 4 16.35 -27.32 -24.38
C SER A 4 16.63 -26.23 -25.41
N TYR A 5 15.80 -26.16 -26.42
CA TYR A 5 15.91 -25.16 -27.45
C TYR A 5 15.26 -23.85 -26.99
N PHE A 6 15.99 -22.75 -27.09
CA PHE A 6 15.39 -21.43 -27.17
C PHE A 6 14.66 -21.36 -28.52
N ILE A 7 13.34 -21.52 -28.52
CA ILE A 7 12.56 -21.37 -29.76
C ILE A 7 12.51 -19.87 -30.06
N GLY A 8 13.20 -19.46 -31.15
CA GLY A 8 13.14 -18.09 -31.64
C GLY A 8 14.36 -17.20 -31.37
N ILE A 9 15.40 -17.70 -30.66
CA ILE A 9 16.64 -16.96 -30.47
C ILE A 9 17.71 -17.55 -31.38
N ASP A 10 18.34 -16.71 -32.20
CA ASP A 10 19.49 -17.11 -32.98
C ASP A 10 20.61 -17.53 -32.02
N ARG A 11 21.08 -18.78 -32.14
CA ARG A 11 22.22 -19.31 -31.36
C ARG A 11 23.48 -18.43 -31.49
N ASN A 12 23.64 -17.73 -32.58
CA ASN A 12 24.77 -16.84 -32.80
C ASN A 12 24.68 -15.55 -31.98
N ALA A 13 23.53 -15.07 -31.62
CA ALA A 13 23.37 -13.89 -30.76
C ALA A 13 23.90 -14.15 -29.34
N PHE A 14 23.74 -15.38 -28.80
CA PHE A 14 24.30 -15.76 -27.50
C PHE A 14 25.80 -16.15 -27.56
N SER A 15 26.32 -16.60 -28.71
CA SER A 15 27.74 -16.95 -28.84
C SER A 15 28.68 -15.74 -28.78
N LEU A 16 28.14 -14.54 -28.93
CA LEU A 16 28.88 -13.29 -28.81
C LEU A 16 28.94 -12.74 -27.37
N MET A 17 28.19 -13.33 -26.43
CA MET A 17 28.31 -12.98 -25.02
C MET A 17 29.56 -13.62 -24.42
N PRO A 18 30.33 -12.93 -23.56
CA PRO A 18 31.47 -13.52 -22.90
C PRO A 18 30.99 -14.76 -22.14
N GLU A 19 31.63 -15.90 -22.40
CA GLU A 19 31.41 -17.15 -21.66
C GLU A 19 31.59 -16.86 -20.17
N VAL A 20 30.47 -16.85 -19.44
CA VAL A 20 30.52 -16.87 -17.98
C VAL A 20 30.79 -18.32 -17.58
N ASP A 21 32.05 -18.72 -17.62
CA ASP A 21 32.47 -20.10 -17.37
C ASP A 21 32.07 -20.58 -15.97
N LEU A 22 31.99 -19.69 -14.99
CA LEU A 22 31.59 -19.99 -13.63
C LEU A 22 30.70 -18.88 -13.08
N LEU A 23 29.54 -19.27 -12.51
CA LEU A 23 28.77 -18.34 -11.72
C LEU A 23 29.55 -17.96 -10.45
N PRO A 24 29.46 -16.69 -10.01
CA PRO A 24 29.98 -16.29 -8.72
C PRO A 24 29.46 -17.20 -7.61
N GLU A 25 30.35 -17.62 -6.71
CA GLU A 25 30.01 -18.52 -5.59
C GLU A 25 28.79 -18.00 -4.80
N GLN A 26 28.67 -16.68 -4.64
CA GLN A 26 27.56 -16.03 -3.98
C GLN A 26 26.19 -16.32 -4.61
N LEU A 27 26.16 -16.66 -5.91
CA LEU A 27 24.92 -16.96 -6.65
C LEU A 27 24.69 -18.47 -6.84
N THR A 28 25.59 -19.32 -6.37
CA THR A 28 25.48 -20.79 -6.47
C THR A 28 25.24 -21.46 -5.12
N ASN A 29 25.31 -20.71 -4.01
CA ASN A 29 25.12 -21.23 -2.66
C ASN A 29 23.69 -21.73 -2.44
N ASP A 30 23.65 -22.87 -1.75
CA ASP A 30 22.49 -23.73 -1.57
C ASP A 30 21.31 -23.04 -0.82
N ASP A 31 20.15 -23.69 -0.85
CA ASP A 31 18.84 -23.32 -0.32
C ASP A 31 18.79 -22.68 1.09
N ARG A 32 19.86 -22.78 1.88
CA ARG A 32 19.88 -22.27 3.26
C ARG A 32 20.16 -20.77 3.34
N GLU A 33 20.91 -20.22 2.40
CA GLU A 33 21.42 -18.84 2.43
C GLU A 33 20.91 -17.95 1.30
N GLY A 34 20.19 -18.49 0.32
CA GLY A 34 19.70 -17.76 -0.84
C GLY A 34 18.29 -18.10 -1.28
N LEU A 35 17.71 -17.19 -2.06
CA LEU A 35 16.46 -17.39 -2.77
C LEU A 35 16.70 -18.01 -4.14
N TYR A 36 16.10 -19.12 -4.39
CA TYR A 36 16.16 -19.78 -5.68
C TYR A 36 15.35 -19.02 -6.72
N LEU A 37 15.98 -18.64 -7.82
CA LEU A 37 15.34 -17.97 -8.95
C LEU A 37 15.07 -18.92 -10.14
N GLY A 38 15.97 -19.85 -10.40
CA GLY A 38 15.95 -20.70 -11.57
C GLY A 38 17.34 -21.25 -11.92
N ARG A 39 17.61 -21.41 -13.20
CA ARG A 39 18.89 -21.93 -13.70
C ARG A 39 19.51 -21.00 -14.73
N SER A 40 20.83 -20.92 -14.71
CA SER A 40 21.58 -20.29 -15.80
C SER A 40 21.32 -21.01 -17.11
N VAL A 41 21.11 -20.24 -18.17
CA VAL A 41 20.93 -20.77 -19.53
C VAL A 41 22.22 -21.43 -20.04
N TYR A 42 23.39 -20.90 -19.67
CA TYR A 42 24.69 -21.38 -20.16
C TYR A 42 25.16 -22.66 -19.46
N SER A 43 25.13 -22.67 -18.14
CA SER A 43 25.70 -23.79 -17.37
C SER A 43 24.66 -24.74 -16.79
N SER A 44 23.37 -24.42 -16.88
CA SER A 44 22.27 -25.14 -16.21
C SER A 44 22.43 -25.20 -14.67
N GLN A 45 23.38 -24.48 -14.11
CA GLN A 45 23.56 -24.35 -12.66
C GLN A 45 22.38 -23.66 -12.03
N ARG A 46 22.04 -24.07 -10.80
CA ARG A 46 21.01 -23.40 -10.00
C ARG A 46 21.48 -22.00 -9.61
N LEU A 47 20.56 -21.05 -9.67
CA LEU A 47 20.81 -19.64 -9.43
C LEU A 47 20.05 -19.19 -8.19
N PHE A 48 20.80 -18.65 -7.23
CA PHE A 48 20.27 -18.11 -5.97
C PHE A 48 20.67 -16.65 -5.81
N VAL A 49 19.84 -15.89 -5.10
CA VAL A 49 20.19 -14.54 -4.62
C VAL A 49 20.29 -14.58 -3.11
N PRO A 50 21.40 -14.17 -2.51
CA PRO A 50 21.56 -14.09 -1.06
C PRO A 50 20.46 -13.24 -0.41
N LEU A 51 19.98 -13.63 0.76
CA LEU A 51 18.87 -12.92 1.44
C LEU A 51 19.23 -11.46 1.74
N GLU A 52 20.47 -11.21 2.19
CA GLU A 52 20.93 -9.86 2.51
C GLU A 52 20.97 -8.94 1.28
N GLN A 53 21.14 -9.53 0.08
CA GLN A 53 21.12 -8.79 -1.18
C GLN A 53 19.76 -8.12 -1.44
N LEU A 54 18.67 -8.70 -0.91
CA LEU A 54 17.33 -8.11 -1.07
C LEU A 54 17.16 -6.79 -0.33
N LEU A 55 18.00 -6.50 0.66
CA LEU A 55 18.06 -5.18 1.30
C LEU A 55 18.46 -4.07 0.32
N LEU A 56 19.12 -4.43 -0.77
CA LEU A 56 19.49 -3.52 -1.85
C LEU A 56 18.37 -3.35 -2.89
N HIS A 57 17.19 -3.82 -2.54
CA HIS A 57 15.98 -3.79 -3.32
C HIS A 57 16.04 -4.55 -4.66
N THR A 58 14.91 -4.85 -5.22
CA THR A 58 14.78 -5.67 -6.43
C THR A 58 13.72 -5.10 -7.36
N ALA A 59 14.05 -4.96 -8.63
CA ALA A 59 13.10 -4.66 -9.70
C ALA A 59 12.82 -5.91 -10.54
N VAL A 60 11.55 -6.23 -10.79
CA VAL A 60 11.11 -7.34 -11.65
C VAL A 60 10.33 -6.77 -12.82
N MET A 61 10.97 -6.71 -13.99
CA MET A 61 10.43 -6.08 -15.19
C MET A 61 10.01 -7.08 -16.25
N GLY A 62 9.04 -6.76 -17.08
CA GLY A 62 8.66 -7.57 -18.22
C GLY A 62 7.19 -7.46 -18.60
N LYS A 63 6.87 -7.74 -19.87
CA LYS A 63 5.49 -7.70 -20.40
C LYS A 63 4.52 -8.60 -19.63
N SER A 64 3.23 -8.43 -19.86
CA SER A 64 2.21 -9.32 -19.30
C SER A 64 2.38 -10.76 -19.82
N GLY A 65 2.16 -11.76 -18.95
CA GLY A 65 2.19 -13.19 -19.33
C GLY A 65 3.60 -13.81 -19.46
N VAL A 66 4.68 -13.08 -19.17
CA VAL A 66 6.06 -13.59 -19.33
C VAL A 66 6.57 -14.38 -18.12
N GLY A 67 5.85 -14.34 -16.96
CA GLY A 67 6.23 -15.10 -15.77
C GLY A 67 6.53 -14.26 -14.51
N LYS A 68 6.40 -12.92 -14.54
CA LYS A 68 6.64 -12.06 -13.37
C LYS A 68 5.89 -12.53 -12.11
N THR A 69 4.56 -12.58 -12.18
CA THR A 69 3.72 -12.99 -11.04
C THR A 69 4.04 -14.41 -10.57
N THR A 70 4.42 -15.30 -11.49
CA THR A 70 4.86 -16.67 -11.15
C THR A 70 6.14 -16.65 -10.33
N LEU A 71 7.15 -15.87 -10.74
CA LEU A 71 8.37 -15.68 -9.97
C LEU A 71 8.08 -15.07 -8.60
N LEU A 72 7.27 -14.02 -8.55
CA LEU A 72 6.91 -13.36 -7.28
C LEU A 72 6.21 -14.33 -6.33
N LYS A 73 5.26 -15.13 -6.78
CA LYS A 73 4.61 -16.18 -5.98
C LYS A 73 5.60 -17.24 -5.48
N GLN A 74 6.54 -17.62 -6.31
CA GLN A 74 7.64 -18.52 -5.92
C GLN A 74 8.49 -17.90 -4.80
N LEU A 75 8.85 -16.62 -4.91
CA LEU A 75 9.62 -15.90 -3.90
C LEU A 75 8.82 -15.76 -2.59
N ILE A 76 7.54 -15.37 -2.65
CA ILE A 76 6.67 -15.27 -1.46
C ILE A 76 6.60 -16.61 -0.73
N THR A 77 6.48 -17.72 -1.46
CA THR A 77 6.46 -19.07 -0.87
C THR A 77 7.80 -19.40 -0.18
N GLN A 78 8.93 -18.98 -0.76
CA GLN A 78 10.24 -19.17 -0.16
C GLN A 78 10.43 -18.27 1.08
N PHE A 79 9.95 -17.03 1.06
CA PHE A 79 9.97 -16.14 2.23
C PHE A 79 9.17 -16.74 3.39
N GLN A 80 7.96 -17.21 3.12
CA GLN A 80 7.14 -17.85 4.14
C GLN A 80 7.84 -19.07 4.77
N ARG A 81 8.47 -19.94 3.97
CA ARG A 81 9.21 -21.11 4.48
C ARG A 81 10.37 -20.72 5.40
N ARG A 82 10.94 -19.54 5.21
CA ARG A 82 12.04 -18.98 6.02
C ARG A 82 11.57 -18.13 7.19
N GLY A 83 10.25 -17.98 7.35
CA GLY A 83 9.66 -17.11 8.38
C GLY A 83 9.93 -15.63 8.15
N ILE A 84 10.20 -15.21 6.91
CA ILE A 84 10.35 -13.80 6.53
C ILE A 84 8.99 -13.24 6.14
N PRO A 85 8.45 -12.27 6.90
CA PRO A 85 7.17 -11.65 6.61
C PRO A 85 7.18 -10.85 5.32
N VAL A 86 6.05 -10.84 4.61
CA VAL A 86 5.89 -10.13 3.34
C VAL A 86 4.63 -9.29 3.37
N LEU A 87 4.76 -7.99 3.10
CA LEU A 87 3.64 -7.10 2.81
C LEU A 87 3.54 -6.90 1.30
N ILE A 88 2.38 -7.16 0.72
CA ILE A 88 2.13 -7.03 -0.71
C ILE A 88 1.15 -5.88 -0.94
N LEU A 89 1.58 -4.85 -1.67
CA LEU A 89 0.72 -3.80 -2.20
C LEU A 89 0.26 -4.22 -3.60
N GLU A 90 -1.04 -4.44 -3.78
CA GLU A 90 -1.65 -4.90 -5.03
C GLU A 90 -2.63 -3.86 -5.56
N PRO A 91 -2.15 -2.84 -6.30
CA PRO A 91 -2.99 -1.71 -6.69
C PRO A 91 -3.95 -2.00 -7.84
N VAL A 92 -3.72 -3.04 -8.65
CA VAL A 92 -4.49 -3.26 -9.89
C VAL A 92 -5.29 -4.56 -9.87
N LYS A 93 -4.62 -5.67 -9.61
CA LYS A 93 -5.17 -7.03 -9.75
C LYS A 93 -5.48 -7.66 -8.39
N ARG A 94 -5.91 -8.93 -8.38
CA ARG A 94 -6.13 -9.76 -7.17
C ARG A 94 -5.50 -11.12 -7.39
N GLU A 95 -4.20 -11.13 -7.67
CA GLU A 95 -3.48 -12.35 -8.06
C GLU A 95 -2.86 -13.09 -6.87
N TYR A 96 -2.64 -12.40 -5.72
CA TYR A 96 -1.94 -12.97 -4.58
C TYR A 96 -2.85 -13.58 -3.52
N ARG A 97 -4.14 -13.23 -3.47
CA ARG A 97 -5.08 -13.73 -2.45
C ARG A 97 -5.15 -15.25 -2.37
N ASP A 98 -5.15 -15.93 -3.54
CA ASP A 98 -5.28 -17.37 -3.63
C ASP A 98 -4.09 -18.11 -3.01
N LEU A 99 -2.92 -17.49 -3.05
CA LEU A 99 -1.71 -17.97 -2.40
C LEU A 99 -1.69 -17.59 -0.92
N VAL A 100 -1.86 -16.29 -0.61
CA VAL A 100 -1.70 -15.73 0.73
C VAL A 100 -2.74 -16.28 1.70
N ALA A 101 -4.00 -16.42 1.32
CA ALA A 101 -5.06 -16.93 2.19
C ALA A 101 -4.83 -18.37 2.68
N ARG A 102 -3.92 -19.12 2.09
CA ARG A 102 -3.55 -20.48 2.47
C ARG A 102 -2.29 -20.56 3.33
N MET A 103 -1.61 -19.43 3.51
CA MET A 103 -0.41 -19.36 4.32
C MET A 103 -0.78 -19.22 5.80
N LYS A 104 0.11 -19.71 6.65
CA LYS A 104 -0.01 -19.48 8.08
C LYS A 104 0.25 -18.00 8.40
N ASP A 105 -0.46 -17.46 9.37
CA ASP A 105 -0.33 -16.08 9.82
C ASP A 105 -0.47 -15.06 8.67
N SER A 106 -1.40 -15.33 7.75
CA SER A 106 -1.67 -14.51 6.59
C SER A 106 -2.85 -13.57 6.79
N ARG A 107 -2.82 -12.44 6.08
CA ARG A 107 -3.90 -11.44 6.08
C ARG A 107 -4.17 -10.95 4.66
N VAL A 108 -5.44 -10.90 4.28
CA VAL A 108 -5.88 -10.31 3.02
C VAL A 108 -6.78 -9.14 3.34
N PHE A 109 -6.24 -7.93 3.28
CA PHE A 109 -6.99 -6.70 3.46
C PHE A 109 -7.64 -6.28 2.15
N THR A 110 -8.93 -5.98 2.21
CA THR A 110 -9.71 -5.55 1.03
C THR A 110 -10.07 -4.08 1.21
N VAL A 111 -9.31 -3.21 0.54
CA VAL A 111 -9.49 -1.77 0.70
C VAL A 111 -10.86 -1.37 0.16
N GLU A 112 -11.63 -0.64 0.95
CA GLU A 112 -13.01 -0.17 0.69
C GLU A 112 -14.04 -1.27 0.41
N ARG A 113 -13.72 -2.52 0.74
CA ARG A 113 -14.66 -3.65 0.63
C ARG A 113 -14.94 -4.25 2.02
N PRO A 114 -16.19 -4.70 2.29
CA PRO A 114 -16.59 -5.18 3.62
C PRO A 114 -16.19 -6.64 3.88
N VAL A 115 -14.99 -7.05 3.51
CA VAL A 115 -14.50 -8.43 3.70
C VAL A 115 -13.54 -8.48 4.89
N VAL A 116 -12.34 -7.91 4.73
CA VAL A 116 -11.40 -7.62 5.80
C VAL A 116 -10.92 -6.19 5.56
N PRO A 117 -11.63 -5.16 6.07
CA PRO A 117 -11.34 -3.78 5.74
C PRO A 117 -9.95 -3.36 6.21
N LEU A 118 -9.26 -2.60 5.38
CA LEU A 118 -8.06 -1.86 5.78
C LEU A 118 -8.52 -0.52 6.37
N LEU A 119 -8.13 -0.23 7.60
CA LEU A 119 -8.40 1.04 8.26
C LEU A 119 -7.15 1.91 8.19
N ILE A 120 -7.31 3.13 7.72
CA ILE A 120 -6.23 4.13 7.68
C ILE A 120 -6.78 5.45 8.18
N ASN A 121 -6.42 5.81 9.40
CA ASN A 121 -6.54 7.18 9.86
C ASN A 121 -5.21 7.89 9.58
N PRO A 122 -5.14 8.87 8.65
CA PRO A 122 -3.90 9.55 8.34
C PRO A 122 -3.26 10.24 9.54
N PHE A 123 -4.09 10.58 10.54
CA PHE A 123 -3.67 11.31 11.75
C PHE A 123 -3.37 10.39 12.93
N TYR A 124 -3.45 9.10 12.75
CA TYR A 124 -3.02 8.12 13.74
C TYR A 124 -1.50 8.03 13.73
N VAL A 125 -0.86 8.61 14.74
CA VAL A 125 0.59 8.52 14.92
C VAL A 125 0.93 7.09 15.33
N PRO A 126 1.83 6.39 14.62
CA PRO A 126 2.22 5.04 15.01
C PRO A 126 2.75 4.99 16.46
N LYS A 127 2.62 3.81 17.08
CA LYS A 127 3.04 3.59 18.45
C LYS A 127 4.51 3.98 18.63
N ASP A 128 4.83 4.59 19.79
CA ASP A 128 6.18 5.02 20.18
C ASP A 128 6.84 6.06 19.24
N VAL A 129 6.07 6.67 18.34
CA VAL A 129 6.55 7.71 17.41
C VAL A 129 6.15 9.09 17.94
N PRO A 130 7.10 10.04 18.11
CA PRO A 130 6.75 11.43 18.42
C PRO A 130 6.04 12.10 17.23
N LEU A 131 5.03 12.94 17.52
CA LEU A 131 4.27 13.66 16.48
C LEU A 131 5.17 14.46 15.55
N GLY A 132 6.21 15.12 16.08
CA GLY A 132 7.13 15.95 15.29
C GLY A 132 7.80 15.19 14.15
N GLU A 133 8.14 13.91 14.35
CA GLU A 133 8.72 13.05 13.31
C GLU A 133 7.69 12.60 12.27
N TYR A 134 6.46 12.36 12.69
CA TYR A 134 5.39 11.87 11.81
C TYR A 134 4.79 12.97 10.92
N ARG A 135 4.63 14.19 11.46
CA ARG A 135 3.90 15.30 10.84
C ARG A 135 4.43 15.71 9.46
N SER A 136 5.75 15.79 9.31
CA SER A 136 6.39 16.16 8.02
C SER A 136 6.17 15.08 6.95
N SER A 137 6.26 13.81 7.36
CA SER A 137 5.99 12.66 6.48
C SER A 137 4.53 12.61 6.05
N LEU A 138 3.61 12.93 6.96
CA LEU A 138 2.17 13.02 6.68
C LEU A 138 1.87 14.08 5.59
N LEU A 139 2.45 15.27 5.70
CA LEU A 139 2.30 16.31 4.68
C LEU A 139 2.85 15.84 3.32
N SER A 140 3.99 15.14 3.33
CA SER A 140 4.58 14.56 2.11
C SER A 140 3.67 13.52 1.46
N ALA A 141 2.98 12.69 2.27
CA ALA A 141 2.01 11.72 1.75
C ALA A 141 0.80 12.41 1.08
N PHE A 142 0.28 13.48 1.67
CA PHE A 142 -0.79 14.26 1.03
C PHE A 142 -0.33 14.92 -0.28
N LYS A 143 0.87 15.48 -0.31
CA LYS A 143 1.46 16.07 -1.53
C LYS A 143 1.70 15.02 -2.63
N ALA A 144 2.04 13.81 -2.25
CA ALA A 144 2.27 12.70 -3.19
C ALA A 144 0.97 12.15 -3.78
N ALA A 145 -0.14 12.24 -3.04
CA ALA A 145 -1.43 11.72 -3.48
C ALA A 145 -2.29 12.75 -4.19
N PHE A 146 -2.15 14.04 -3.84
CA PHE A 146 -2.99 15.12 -4.35
C PHE A 146 -2.15 16.21 -5.01
N SER A 147 -2.59 16.67 -6.17
CA SER A 147 -2.09 17.92 -6.73
C SER A 147 -2.52 19.08 -5.80
N LEU A 148 -1.57 19.62 -5.06
CA LEU A 148 -1.78 20.73 -4.14
C LEU A 148 -1.03 21.96 -4.68
N PRO A 149 -1.66 22.77 -5.57
CA PRO A 149 -1.04 24.01 -6.03
C PRO A 149 -0.90 25.01 -4.88
N ASP A 150 0.11 25.89 -4.98
CA ASP A 150 0.28 26.96 -4.01
C ASP A 150 -0.99 27.84 -3.90
N PRO A 151 -1.38 28.22 -2.68
CA PRO A 151 -0.72 28.02 -1.38
C PRO A 151 -1.28 26.84 -0.55
N LEU A 152 -1.96 25.86 -1.17
CA LEU A 152 -2.58 24.74 -0.45
C LEU A 152 -1.60 23.94 0.44
N PRO A 153 -0.34 23.64 0.02
CA PRO A 153 0.59 22.91 0.88
C PRO A 153 0.81 23.58 2.24
N ALA A 154 1.01 24.89 2.26
CA ALA A 154 1.20 25.65 3.51
C ALA A 154 -0.06 25.69 4.38
N LEU A 155 -1.24 25.69 3.77
CA LEU A 155 -2.51 25.63 4.48
C LEU A 155 -2.78 24.24 5.05
N PHE A 156 -2.42 23.16 4.33
CA PHE A 156 -2.45 21.79 4.84
C PHE A 156 -1.54 21.65 6.06
N GLU A 157 -0.31 22.13 5.97
CA GLU A 157 0.65 22.08 7.09
C GLU A 157 0.11 22.76 8.35
N LYS A 158 -0.43 24.00 8.20
CA LYS A 158 -1.08 24.72 9.29
C LYS A 158 -2.29 24.00 9.84
N ALA A 159 -3.10 23.40 8.98
CA ALA A 159 -4.29 22.67 9.38
C ALA A 159 -3.96 21.38 10.13
N ILE A 160 -2.92 20.66 9.70
CA ILE A 160 -2.40 19.49 10.40
C ILE A 160 -1.94 19.91 11.80
N ALA A 161 -1.13 20.96 11.91
CA ALA A 161 -0.66 21.46 13.19
C ALA A 161 -1.83 21.91 14.11
N GLU A 162 -2.80 22.67 13.57
CA GLU A 162 -3.99 23.11 14.33
C GLU A 162 -4.82 21.91 14.80
N ALA A 163 -5.05 20.91 13.92
CA ALA A 163 -5.84 19.73 14.27
C ALA A 163 -5.22 18.95 15.45
N TYR A 164 -3.92 18.71 15.41
CA TYR A 164 -3.22 18.06 16.52
C TYR A 164 -3.24 18.89 17.79
N THR A 165 -2.94 20.19 17.72
CA THR A 165 -2.95 21.09 18.89
C THR A 165 -4.33 21.13 19.56
N LEU A 166 -5.42 21.18 18.78
CA LEU A 166 -6.80 21.17 19.31
C LEU A 166 -7.17 19.86 20.02
N ASN A 167 -6.45 18.79 19.75
CA ASN A 167 -6.62 17.48 20.36
C ASN A 167 -5.56 17.18 21.42
N GLY A 168 -4.86 18.20 21.93
CA GLY A 168 -3.92 18.10 23.05
C GLY A 168 -2.51 17.61 22.70
N TRP A 169 -2.18 17.47 21.40
CA TRP A 169 -0.89 17.01 20.97
C TRP A 169 0.16 18.13 20.93
N THR A 170 1.38 17.77 21.27
CA THR A 170 2.62 18.55 21.08
C THR A 170 3.59 17.76 20.22
N ASP A 171 4.66 18.38 19.74
CA ASP A 171 5.63 17.69 18.87
C ASP A 171 6.33 16.48 19.52
N ILE A 172 6.38 16.43 20.86
CA ILE A 172 6.94 15.31 21.64
C ILE A 172 5.90 14.26 22.05
N SER A 173 4.61 14.52 21.83
CA SER A 173 3.53 13.60 22.20
C SER A 173 3.56 12.34 21.34
N THR A 174 3.20 11.22 21.97
CA THR A 174 3.00 9.92 21.33
C THR A 174 1.52 9.50 21.41
N SER A 175 1.12 8.48 20.68
CA SER A 175 -0.26 7.96 20.70
C SER A 175 -0.64 7.31 22.04
N GLU A 176 0.32 7.06 22.94
CA GLU A 176 0.09 6.46 24.26
C GLU A 176 -0.10 7.51 25.38
N ASP A 177 0.12 8.79 25.07
CA ASP A 177 -0.05 9.86 26.06
C ASP A 177 -1.53 10.03 26.43
N GLY A 178 -1.84 9.93 27.73
CA GLY A 178 -3.22 9.97 28.24
C GLY A 178 -3.95 11.31 28.07
N ASN A 179 -3.25 12.37 27.71
CA ASN A 179 -3.76 13.72 27.51
C ASN A 179 -4.05 14.06 26.05
N VAL A 180 -3.73 13.17 25.10
CA VAL A 180 -4.02 13.38 23.68
C VAL A 180 -5.33 12.69 23.27
N SER A 181 -6.01 13.26 22.30
CA SER A 181 -7.20 12.67 21.69
C SER A 181 -6.92 12.32 20.24
N ILE A 182 -7.31 11.11 19.84
CA ILE A 182 -7.27 10.72 18.42
C ILE A 182 -8.45 11.38 17.71
N PHE A 183 -8.22 11.87 16.52
CA PHE A 183 -9.22 12.53 15.67
C PHE A 183 -9.22 11.92 14.27
N ASP A 184 -10.28 12.13 13.52
CA ASP A 184 -10.47 11.55 12.20
C ASP A 184 -10.30 12.57 11.06
N MET A 185 -10.48 12.12 9.83
CA MET A 185 -10.42 12.96 8.63
C MET A 185 -11.48 14.07 8.64
N SER A 186 -12.66 13.85 9.24
CA SER A 186 -13.71 14.87 9.33
C SER A 186 -13.32 16.01 10.27
N ASP A 187 -12.63 15.70 11.36
CA ASP A 187 -12.03 16.70 12.27
C ASP A 187 -10.97 17.56 11.55
N PHE A 188 -10.12 16.89 10.78
CA PHE A 188 -9.12 17.58 9.96
C PHE A 188 -9.74 18.51 8.92
N VAL A 189 -10.78 18.06 8.20
CA VAL A 189 -11.51 18.93 7.25
C VAL A 189 -12.07 20.17 7.94
N ARG A 190 -12.56 20.03 9.17
CA ARG A 190 -13.05 21.18 9.97
C ARG A 190 -11.91 22.14 10.33
N ALA A 191 -10.74 21.62 10.73
CA ALA A 191 -9.55 22.43 11.03
C ALA A 191 -9.07 23.15 9.77
N PHE A 192 -9.00 22.46 8.64
CA PHE A 192 -8.59 23.03 7.36
C PHE A 192 -9.50 24.15 6.90
N LYS A 193 -10.82 23.98 6.97
CA LYS A 193 -11.81 25.03 6.69
C LYS A 193 -11.63 26.26 7.61
N ARG A 194 -11.31 26.05 8.89
CA ARG A 194 -11.00 27.15 9.83
C ARG A 194 -9.74 27.91 9.46
N VAL A 195 -8.67 27.20 9.10
CA VAL A 195 -7.41 27.83 8.67
C VAL A 195 -7.63 28.70 7.45
N ILE A 196 -8.35 28.21 6.44
CA ILE A 196 -8.69 29.00 5.24
C ILE A 196 -9.52 30.23 5.62
N SER A 197 -10.56 30.08 6.44
CA SER A 197 -11.44 31.20 6.81
C SER A 197 -10.70 32.33 7.55
N ARG A 198 -9.72 31.97 8.39
CA ARG A 198 -8.88 32.91 9.17
C ARG A 198 -7.72 33.49 8.38
N SER A 199 -7.43 32.99 7.20
CA SER A 199 -6.35 33.51 6.35
C SER A 199 -6.64 34.94 5.87
N SER A 200 -5.62 35.68 5.50
CA SER A 200 -5.72 37.05 4.97
C SER A 200 -6.04 37.15 3.47
N TYR A 201 -6.29 36.00 2.81
CA TYR A 201 -6.62 35.95 1.40
C TYR A 201 -8.01 36.56 1.10
N SER A 202 -8.20 37.02 -0.13
CA SER A 202 -9.50 37.51 -0.61
C SER A 202 -10.56 36.41 -0.57
N ASN A 203 -11.84 36.80 -0.56
CA ASN A 203 -12.95 35.82 -0.53
C ASN A 203 -12.96 34.89 -1.75
N GLU A 204 -12.58 35.39 -2.91
CA GLU A 204 -12.45 34.62 -4.14
C GLU A 204 -11.37 33.54 -4.00
N VAL A 205 -10.18 33.93 -3.54
CA VAL A 205 -9.07 33.00 -3.30
C VAL A 205 -9.42 31.96 -2.24
N LYS A 206 -10.08 32.38 -1.15
CA LYS A 206 -10.61 31.44 -0.14
C LYS A 206 -11.60 30.45 -0.74
N GLY A 207 -12.50 30.91 -1.63
CA GLY A 207 -13.45 30.05 -2.36
C GLY A 207 -12.74 28.99 -3.20
N ASN A 208 -11.71 29.39 -3.94
CA ASN A 208 -10.91 28.46 -4.75
C ASN A 208 -10.15 27.46 -3.88
N MET A 209 -9.59 27.86 -2.74
CA MET A 209 -8.92 26.96 -1.79
C MET A 209 -9.90 25.98 -1.13
N MET A 210 -11.09 26.44 -0.78
CA MET A 210 -12.15 25.55 -0.27
C MET A 210 -12.54 24.50 -1.31
N SER A 211 -12.72 24.91 -2.57
CA SER A 211 -13.05 24.00 -3.67
C SER A 211 -11.89 23.03 -3.97
N GLY A 212 -10.68 23.53 -4.09
CA GLY A 212 -9.51 22.70 -4.44
C GLY A 212 -9.03 21.76 -3.32
N GLY A 213 -9.17 22.17 -2.05
CA GLY A 213 -8.66 21.39 -0.93
C GLY A 213 -9.75 20.69 -0.13
N ALA A 214 -10.71 21.46 0.45
CA ALA A 214 -11.70 20.88 1.36
C ALA A 214 -12.67 19.92 0.65
N PHE A 215 -13.05 20.21 -0.60
CA PHE A 215 -13.91 19.31 -1.39
C PHE A 215 -13.20 18.00 -1.76
N ARG A 216 -11.90 18.03 -2.07
CA ARG A 216 -11.13 16.79 -2.33
C ARG A 216 -11.09 15.91 -1.10
N LEU A 217 -10.80 16.47 0.07
CA LEU A 217 -10.82 15.73 1.34
C LEU A 217 -12.22 15.19 1.67
N GLN A 218 -13.26 15.99 1.43
CA GLN A 218 -14.62 15.55 1.63
C GLN A 218 -15.00 14.40 0.67
N SER A 219 -14.62 14.51 -0.61
CA SER A 219 -14.83 13.47 -1.61
C SER A 219 -14.10 12.16 -1.23
N LEU A 220 -12.90 12.25 -0.62
CA LEU A 220 -12.19 11.08 -0.13
C LEU A 220 -12.98 10.36 0.97
N ILE A 221 -13.53 11.10 1.93
CA ILE A 221 -14.37 10.55 3.00
C ILE A 221 -15.63 9.89 2.43
N GLU A 222 -16.25 10.52 1.43
CA GLU A 222 -17.49 10.03 0.81
C GLU A 222 -17.26 8.78 -0.07
N ARG A 223 -16.14 8.72 -0.78
CA ARG A 223 -15.81 7.60 -1.67
C ARG A 223 -15.16 6.43 -0.95
N CYS A 224 -14.40 6.70 0.12
CA CYS A 224 -13.70 5.68 0.89
C CYS A 224 -14.04 5.75 2.39
N PRO A 225 -15.34 5.67 2.75
CA PRO A 225 -15.80 5.84 4.13
C PRO A 225 -15.27 4.73 5.05
N ARG A 226 -15.07 3.51 4.54
CA ARG A 226 -14.58 2.39 5.34
C ARG A 226 -13.09 2.51 5.66
N THR A 227 -12.32 3.05 4.73
CA THR A 227 -10.87 3.17 4.88
C THR A 227 -10.48 4.39 5.68
N PHE A 228 -11.04 5.58 5.38
CA PHE A 228 -10.57 6.85 5.92
C PHE A 228 -11.48 7.51 6.96
N ASN A 229 -12.76 7.10 7.06
CA ASN A 229 -13.68 7.67 8.05
C ASN A 229 -13.62 6.90 9.38
N THR A 230 -12.45 6.86 9.98
CA THR A 230 -12.17 6.09 11.19
C THR A 230 -11.17 6.83 12.08
N ILE A 231 -11.25 6.60 13.39
CA ILE A 231 -10.23 7.04 14.35
C ILE A 231 -9.14 5.99 14.56
N HIS A 232 -9.34 4.76 14.06
CA HIS A 232 -8.39 3.67 14.18
C HIS A 232 -7.55 3.52 12.91
N SER A 233 -6.40 2.90 13.05
CA SER A 233 -5.60 2.41 11.92
C SER A 233 -5.28 0.95 12.12
N THR A 234 -5.25 0.19 11.03
CA THR A 234 -4.62 -1.14 11.03
C THR A 234 -3.19 -0.98 11.51
N SER A 235 -2.79 -1.76 12.50
CA SER A 235 -1.46 -1.61 13.09
C SER A 235 -0.36 -1.95 12.09
N VAL A 236 0.79 -1.29 12.20
CA VAL A 236 1.95 -1.61 11.36
C VAL A 236 2.46 -3.02 11.66
N GLU A 237 2.32 -3.48 12.91
CA GLU A 237 2.63 -4.85 13.32
C GLU A 237 1.79 -5.87 12.53
N ASP A 238 0.50 -5.60 12.33
CA ASP A 238 -0.38 -6.47 11.55
C ASP A 238 0.01 -6.53 10.08
N LEU A 239 0.56 -5.46 9.55
CA LEU A 239 1.05 -5.38 8.18
C LEU A 239 2.40 -6.07 8.00
N LEU A 240 3.27 -6.02 9.02
CA LEU A 240 4.63 -6.53 8.96
C LEU A 240 4.81 -7.93 9.58
N ASN A 241 3.76 -8.53 10.15
CA ASN A 241 3.80 -9.88 10.69
C ASN A 241 3.14 -10.89 9.74
N GLY A 242 3.86 -11.94 9.39
CA GLY A 242 3.39 -12.98 8.48
C GLY A 242 3.33 -12.51 7.04
N CYS A 243 2.31 -12.92 6.29
CA CYS A 243 2.11 -12.51 4.92
C CYS A 243 0.82 -11.70 4.80
N ALA A 244 0.92 -10.43 4.44
CA ALA A 244 -0.21 -9.53 4.27
C ALA A 244 -0.33 -9.05 2.82
N VAL A 245 -1.56 -8.94 2.33
CA VAL A 245 -1.87 -8.38 0.99
C VAL A 245 -2.86 -7.24 1.16
N LEU A 246 -2.61 -6.10 0.50
CA LEU A 246 -3.53 -4.97 0.40
C LEU A 246 -4.12 -4.92 -1.01
N GLU A 247 -5.35 -5.38 -1.18
CA GLU A 247 -6.07 -5.34 -2.45
C GLU A 247 -6.69 -3.96 -2.65
N MET A 248 -6.13 -3.15 -3.55
CA MET A 248 -6.54 -1.78 -3.81
C MET A 248 -7.25 -1.61 -5.17
N GLY A 249 -7.59 -2.70 -5.86
CA GLY A 249 -8.14 -2.65 -7.23
C GLY A 249 -9.48 -1.90 -7.37
N SER A 250 -10.19 -1.64 -6.27
CA SER A 250 -11.45 -0.86 -6.26
C SER A 250 -11.24 0.65 -6.14
N LEU A 251 -10.02 1.11 -5.89
CA LEU A 251 -9.71 2.51 -5.65
C LEU A 251 -9.36 3.25 -6.95
N GLU A 252 -9.62 4.55 -6.95
CA GLU A 252 -9.11 5.48 -7.96
C GLU A 252 -7.60 5.74 -7.79
N PRO A 253 -6.87 6.24 -8.79
CA PRO A 253 -5.43 6.44 -8.73
C PRO A 253 -4.97 7.29 -7.53
N GLU A 254 -5.60 8.44 -7.27
CA GLU A 254 -5.28 9.32 -6.12
C GLU A 254 -5.42 8.58 -4.78
N GLN A 255 -6.45 7.75 -4.65
CA GLN A 255 -6.73 6.96 -3.45
C GLN A 255 -5.68 5.86 -3.25
N LYS A 256 -5.29 5.17 -4.33
CA LYS A 256 -4.20 4.17 -4.32
C LYS A 256 -2.90 4.80 -3.87
N SER A 257 -2.57 5.96 -4.43
CA SER A 257 -1.36 6.72 -4.06
C SER A 257 -1.39 7.12 -2.58
N LEU A 258 -2.53 7.61 -2.07
CA LEU A 258 -2.66 7.99 -0.66
C LEU A 258 -2.54 6.78 0.27
N VAL A 259 -3.25 5.68 0.01
CA VAL A 259 -3.14 4.44 0.80
C VAL A 259 -1.71 3.95 0.85
N SER A 260 -1.04 3.91 -0.30
CA SER A 260 0.35 3.43 -0.40
C SER A 260 1.31 4.37 0.32
N ALA A 261 1.19 5.69 0.11
CA ALA A 261 2.02 6.68 0.78
C ALA A 261 1.86 6.63 2.30
N LEU A 262 0.62 6.61 2.81
CA LEU A 262 0.33 6.53 4.25
C LEU A 262 0.84 5.22 4.85
N THR A 263 0.66 4.10 4.16
CA THR A 263 1.19 2.80 4.61
C THR A 263 2.72 2.84 4.73
N LEU A 264 3.40 3.34 3.70
CA LEU A 264 4.87 3.37 3.67
C LEU A 264 5.47 4.34 4.71
N ILE A 265 4.90 5.55 4.88
CA ILE A 265 5.40 6.48 5.92
C ILE A 265 5.13 5.96 7.33
N SER A 266 4.00 5.29 7.57
CA SER A 266 3.69 4.68 8.85
C SER A 266 4.65 3.54 9.18
N ILE A 267 4.98 2.71 8.18
CA ILE A 267 6.00 1.66 8.32
C ILE A 267 7.35 2.28 8.67
N LEU A 268 7.79 3.29 7.92
CA LEU A 268 9.09 3.95 8.19
C LEU A 268 9.13 4.55 9.59
N ALA A 269 8.10 5.29 9.99
CA ALA A 269 8.02 5.91 11.31
C ALA A 269 8.06 4.85 12.42
N TYR A 270 7.26 3.79 12.30
CA TYR A 270 7.26 2.68 13.25
C TYR A 270 8.60 1.96 13.34
N LEU A 271 9.27 1.73 12.20
CA LEU A 271 10.57 1.07 12.18
C LEU A 271 11.65 1.93 12.84
N LYS A 272 11.63 3.24 12.62
CA LYS A 272 12.56 4.18 13.27
C LYS A 272 12.45 4.15 14.79
N SER A 273 11.23 4.06 15.33
CA SER A 273 11.00 4.05 16.77
C SER A 273 11.26 2.68 17.43
N THR A 274 11.04 1.59 16.72
CA THR A 274 11.03 0.23 17.31
C THR A 274 12.24 -0.63 16.97
N ARG A 275 13.04 -0.27 15.97
CA ARG A 275 14.16 -1.09 15.51
C ARG A 275 15.49 -0.34 15.50
N GLN A 276 16.54 -1.04 15.90
CA GLN A 276 17.91 -0.62 15.63
C GLN A 276 18.33 -1.02 14.22
N SER A 277 19.19 -0.23 13.60
CA SER A 277 19.79 -0.55 12.31
C SER A 277 20.76 -1.74 12.45
N ASP A 278 20.48 -2.86 11.76
CA ASP A 278 21.29 -4.08 11.88
C ASP A 278 21.62 -4.78 10.55
N HIS A 279 21.18 -4.25 9.44
CA HIS A 279 21.43 -4.79 8.07
C HIS A 279 21.03 -6.27 7.86
N ARG A 280 20.18 -6.84 8.69
CA ARG A 280 19.62 -8.18 8.49
C ARG A 280 18.25 -8.09 7.85
N LEU A 281 18.00 -8.92 6.85
CA LEU A 281 16.68 -8.98 6.23
C LEU A 281 15.64 -9.50 7.24
N ARG A 282 14.64 -8.69 7.54
CA ARG A 282 13.55 -9.00 8.48
C ARG A 282 12.19 -9.03 7.81
N ASN A 283 11.97 -8.19 6.82
CA ASN A 283 10.70 -8.06 6.11
C ASN A 283 10.93 -7.78 4.63
N ILE A 284 9.94 -8.15 3.82
CA ILE A 284 9.85 -7.73 2.41
C ILE A 284 8.57 -6.90 2.23
N VAL A 285 8.69 -5.81 1.48
CA VAL A 285 7.56 -5.07 0.91
C VAL A 285 7.57 -5.31 -0.59
N LEU A 286 6.51 -5.92 -1.11
CA LEU A 286 6.32 -6.17 -2.52
C LEU A 286 5.28 -5.22 -3.07
N ILE A 287 5.61 -4.49 -4.14
CA ILE A 287 4.73 -3.56 -4.85
C ILE A 287 4.54 -4.10 -6.26
N ASP A 288 3.36 -4.63 -6.54
CA ASP A 288 3.06 -5.14 -7.88
C ASP A 288 2.43 -4.05 -8.74
N GLU A 289 2.71 -4.07 -10.06
CA GLU A 289 2.27 -3.05 -11.01
C GLU A 289 2.54 -1.62 -10.49
N ALA A 290 3.82 -1.36 -10.17
CA ALA A 290 4.26 -0.12 -9.51
C ALA A 290 3.89 1.16 -10.29
N HIS A 291 3.70 1.05 -11.63
CA HIS A 291 3.22 2.16 -12.45
C HIS A 291 1.87 2.72 -11.97
N ALA A 292 1.01 1.89 -11.37
CA ALA A 292 -0.27 2.37 -10.84
C ALA A 292 -0.13 3.41 -9.70
N LEU A 293 1.09 3.55 -9.16
CA LEU A 293 1.45 4.53 -8.15
C LEU A 293 2.41 5.61 -8.67
N LEU A 294 3.18 5.29 -9.74
CA LEU A 294 4.33 6.08 -10.21
C LEU A 294 4.18 6.58 -11.66
N ASP A 295 3.11 6.20 -12.36
CA ASP A 295 2.99 6.37 -13.81
C ASP A 295 3.20 7.83 -14.25
N GLN A 296 4.17 8.03 -15.12
CA GLN A 296 4.46 9.29 -15.79
C GLN A 296 3.87 9.36 -17.20
N GLY A 297 2.79 8.62 -17.47
CA GLY A 297 2.12 8.38 -18.75
C GLY A 297 2.44 9.33 -19.90
N GLU A 298 2.63 8.80 -21.09
CA GLU A 298 2.74 9.61 -22.29
C GLU A 298 1.47 10.46 -22.46
N GLY A 299 1.63 11.79 -22.50
CA GLY A 299 0.49 12.72 -22.59
C GLY A 299 -0.02 13.24 -21.24
N ALA A 300 0.58 12.85 -20.13
CA ALA A 300 0.26 13.40 -18.82
C ALA A 300 0.42 14.92 -18.78
N THR A 301 -0.51 15.60 -18.14
CA THR A 301 -0.45 17.03 -17.88
C THR A 301 0.77 17.41 -17.03
N GLN A 302 1.15 18.67 -17.01
CA GLN A 302 2.25 19.14 -16.13
C GLN A 302 1.96 18.87 -14.65
N GLU A 303 0.70 18.94 -14.23
CA GLU A 303 0.28 18.66 -12.87
C GLU A 303 0.42 17.18 -12.54
N GLU A 304 0.02 16.27 -13.41
CA GLU A 304 0.20 14.83 -13.24
C GLU A 304 1.67 14.43 -13.18
N LYS A 305 2.51 15.00 -14.02
CA LYS A 305 3.97 14.80 -13.98
C LYS A 305 4.59 15.26 -12.66
N ALA A 306 4.15 16.41 -12.13
CA ALA A 306 4.62 16.93 -10.86
C ALA A 306 4.18 16.03 -9.69
N LEU A 307 2.93 15.55 -9.70
CA LEU A 307 2.39 14.64 -8.69
C LEU A 307 3.17 13.32 -8.67
N ASN A 308 3.34 12.71 -9.82
CA ASN A 308 4.07 11.44 -9.97
C ASN A 308 5.54 11.59 -9.57
N SER A 309 6.18 12.73 -9.88
CA SER A 309 7.53 13.04 -9.40
C SER A 309 7.58 13.14 -7.88
N THR A 310 6.55 13.69 -7.22
CA THR A 310 6.47 13.80 -5.76
C THR A 310 6.27 12.41 -5.13
N MET A 311 5.40 11.57 -5.70
CA MET A 311 5.21 10.20 -5.23
C MET A 311 6.48 9.35 -5.42
N THR A 312 7.13 9.45 -6.57
CA THR A 312 8.41 8.79 -6.84
C THR A 312 9.46 9.20 -5.81
N GLN A 313 9.60 10.49 -5.51
CA GLN A 313 10.55 10.99 -4.52
C GLN A 313 10.24 10.49 -3.11
N LEU A 314 8.96 10.48 -2.71
CA LEU A 314 8.54 9.91 -1.43
C LEU A 314 8.91 8.42 -1.34
N MET A 315 8.63 7.65 -2.38
CA MET A 315 8.96 6.23 -2.41
C MET A 315 10.48 6.00 -2.33
N ILE A 316 11.28 6.73 -3.10
CA ILE A 316 12.74 6.65 -3.05
C ILE A 316 13.25 6.94 -1.64
N ASN A 317 12.77 8.01 -1.00
CA ASN A 317 13.17 8.36 0.35
C ASN A 317 12.83 7.23 1.33
N VAL A 318 11.59 6.72 1.29
CA VAL A 318 11.16 5.65 2.18
C VAL A 318 11.97 4.37 1.96
N ILE A 319 12.11 3.90 0.71
CA ILE A 319 12.82 2.62 0.44
C ILE A 319 14.29 2.71 0.82
N THR A 320 14.92 3.86 0.61
CA THR A 320 16.32 4.08 1.00
C THR A 320 16.49 3.99 2.53
N GLU A 321 15.54 4.57 3.28
CA GLU A 321 15.61 4.59 4.74
C GLU A 321 15.22 3.25 5.38
N ILE A 322 14.16 2.57 4.91
CA ILE A 322 13.69 1.30 5.52
C ILE A 322 14.70 0.17 5.40
N ARG A 323 15.60 0.25 4.43
CA ARG A 323 16.72 -0.67 4.27
C ARG A 323 17.53 -0.83 5.55
N ALA A 324 17.83 0.29 6.24
CA ALA A 324 18.61 0.28 7.47
C ALA A 324 17.93 -0.52 8.60
N TYR A 325 16.61 -0.70 8.52
CA TYR A 325 15.80 -1.41 9.50
C TYR A 325 15.43 -2.85 9.07
N GLY A 326 16.15 -3.36 8.07
CA GLY A 326 15.99 -4.75 7.63
C GLY A 326 14.81 -4.99 6.70
N VAL A 327 14.34 -3.99 5.96
CA VAL A 327 13.25 -4.15 5.01
C VAL A 327 13.77 -4.08 3.57
N GLY A 328 13.61 -5.18 2.84
CA GLY A 328 13.83 -5.23 1.39
C GLY A 328 12.57 -4.86 0.62
N VAL A 329 12.71 -4.13 -0.48
CA VAL A 329 11.60 -3.81 -1.38
C VAL A 329 11.77 -4.56 -2.69
N ILE A 330 10.70 -5.20 -3.14
CA ILE A 330 10.58 -5.78 -4.48
C ILE A 330 9.45 -5.04 -5.17
N PHE A 331 9.74 -4.41 -6.30
CA PHE A 331 8.67 -3.87 -7.12
C PHE A 331 8.66 -4.53 -8.49
N SER A 332 7.46 -4.73 -9.03
CA SER A 332 7.29 -5.31 -10.34
C SER A 332 6.53 -4.37 -11.25
N ASP A 333 6.90 -4.38 -12.54
CA ASP A 333 6.21 -3.62 -13.56
C ASP A 333 6.32 -4.25 -14.95
N GLN A 334 5.49 -3.78 -15.85
CA GLN A 334 5.51 -4.19 -17.25
C GLN A 334 6.51 -3.36 -18.07
N SER A 335 6.82 -2.14 -17.62
CA SER A 335 7.54 -1.14 -18.38
C SER A 335 8.52 -0.36 -17.49
N PRO A 336 9.84 -0.49 -17.70
CA PRO A 336 10.84 0.36 -17.07
C PRO A 336 10.56 1.85 -17.19
N SER A 337 10.07 2.31 -18.35
CA SER A 337 9.79 3.73 -18.61
C SER A 337 8.73 4.32 -17.67
N ARG A 338 7.73 3.52 -17.29
CA ARG A 338 6.66 3.95 -16.38
C ARG A 338 7.11 4.06 -14.92
N VAL A 339 8.04 3.22 -14.53
CA VAL A 339 8.63 3.28 -13.18
C VAL A 339 9.64 4.43 -13.08
N GLY A 340 10.36 4.67 -14.16
CA GLY A 340 11.34 5.75 -14.29
C GLY A 340 12.74 5.41 -13.77
N GLY A 341 13.76 5.97 -14.42
CA GLY A 341 15.15 5.68 -14.15
C GLY A 341 15.57 5.92 -12.70
N ARG A 342 15.08 7.01 -12.08
CA ARG A 342 15.39 7.32 -10.67
C ARG A 342 15.03 6.19 -9.71
N MET A 343 13.95 5.46 -9.97
CA MET A 343 13.56 4.34 -9.13
C MET A 343 14.47 3.14 -9.37
N LEU A 344 14.83 2.89 -10.63
CA LEU A 344 15.76 1.84 -11.03
C LEU A 344 17.19 2.06 -10.49
N ASP A 345 17.62 3.31 -10.39
CA ASP A 345 18.94 3.67 -9.82
C ASP A 345 19.06 3.31 -8.33
N ASN A 346 17.94 3.11 -7.65
CA ASN A 346 17.89 2.78 -6.23
C ASN A 346 17.76 1.27 -5.94
N VAL A 347 17.88 0.42 -6.96
CA VAL A 347 17.86 -1.04 -6.81
C VAL A 347 19.14 -1.66 -7.33
N ASP A 348 19.58 -2.72 -6.68
CA ASP A 348 20.78 -3.46 -7.08
C ASP A 348 20.44 -4.75 -7.85
N ASN A 349 19.28 -5.36 -7.54
CA ASN A 349 18.84 -6.56 -8.22
C ASN A 349 17.81 -6.21 -9.30
N ILE A 350 18.15 -6.46 -10.55
CA ILE A 350 17.24 -6.29 -11.69
C ILE A 350 17.01 -7.66 -12.32
N ILE A 351 15.73 -8.08 -12.34
CA ILE A 351 15.26 -9.29 -13.00
C ILE A 351 14.37 -8.83 -14.15
N SER A 352 14.86 -8.95 -15.36
CA SER A 352 14.11 -8.55 -16.56
C SER A 352 13.70 -9.76 -17.38
N PHE A 353 12.40 -9.97 -17.47
CA PHE A 353 11.77 -10.84 -18.48
C PHE A 353 11.69 -10.11 -19.82
N ARG A 354 11.05 -10.74 -20.79
CA ARG A 354 10.85 -10.15 -22.13
C ARG A 354 10.26 -8.75 -22.07
N LEU A 355 10.92 -7.80 -22.74
CA LEU A 355 10.51 -6.41 -22.92
C LEU A 355 10.31 -6.09 -24.41
N SER A 356 9.83 -4.88 -24.76
CA SER A 356 9.96 -4.34 -26.12
C SER A 356 11.38 -3.83 -26.34
N GLY A 357 11.76 -3.59 -27.60
CA GLY A 357 13.10 -3.07 -27.91
C GLY A 357 13.36 -1.71 -27.25
N GLU A 358 12.39 -0.81 -27.25
CA GLU A 358 12.47 0.52 -26.62
C GLU A 358 12.66 0.42 -25.10
N GLU A 359 11.90 -0.46 -24.42
CA GLU A 359 12.02 -0.68 -22.99
C GLU A 359 13.30 -1.41 -22.61
N ALA A 360 13.80 -2.27 -23.47
CA ALA A 360 15.10 -2.94 -23.30
C ALA A 360 16.25 -1.92 -23.37
N GLU A 361 16.16 -0.97 -24.31
CA GLU A 361 17.16 0.09 -24.45
C GLU A 361 17.19 1.02 -23.25
N MET A 362 16.01 1.41 -22.72
CA MET A 362 15.93 2.19 -21.48
C MET A 362 16.58 1.46 -20.29
N LEU A 363 16.39 0.15 -20.20
CA LEU A 363 16.96 -0.65 -19.12
C LEU A 363 18.49 -0.85 -19.27
N ARG A 364 19.03 -0.69 -20.45
CA ARG A 364 20.44 -0.95 -20.79
C ARG A 364 21.43 -0.25 -19.84
N GLU A 365 21.20 1.01 -19.53
CA GLU A 365 22.07 1.80 -18.66
C GLU A 365 22.12 1.23 -17.23
N HIS A 366 21.01 0.68 -16.76
CA HIS A 366 20.89 0.14 -15.39
C HIS A 366 21.41 -1.29 -15.26
N ILE A 367 21.35 -2.09 -16.33
CA ILE A 367 21.81 -3.49 -16.28
C ILE A 367 23.25 -3.67 -16.78
N GLY A 368 23.92 -2.59 -17.23
CA GLY A 368 25.29 -2.68 -17.76
C GLY A 368 25.36 -3.68 -18.93
N ALA A 369 24.35 -3.70 -19.78
CA ALA A 369 24.27 -4.67 -20.86
C ALA A 369 25.04 -4.20 -22.08
N ASP A 370 25.72 -5.16 -22.71
CA ASP A 370 26.17 -4.99 -24.08
C ASP A 370 24.98 -4.84 -25.02
N ASN A 371 25.14 -4.20 -26.18
CA ASN A 371 24.10 -4.02 -27.18
C ASN A 371 23.38 -5.33 -27.50
N ASN A 372 24.08 -6.45 -27.52
CA ASN A 372 23.56 -7.79 -27.80
C ASN A 372 22.47 -8.23 -26.82
N LEU A 373 22.51 -7.82 -25.54
CA LEU A 373 21.50 -8.20 -24.55
C LEU A 373 20.18 -7.47 -24.77
N CYS A 374 20.24 -6.20 -25.17
CA CYS A 374 19.03 -5.43 -25.52
C CYS A 374 18.33 -6.02 -26.73
N ASP A 375 19.08 -6.59 -27.68
CA ASP A 375 18.53 -7.30 -28.85
C ASP A 375 17.88 -8.63 -28.45
N VAL A 376 18.38 -9.27 -27.40
CA VAL A 376 17.88 -10.57 -26.92
C VAL A 376 16.65 -10.47 -26.04
N LEU A 377 16.54 -9.44 -25.20
CA LEU A 377 15.40 -9.26 -24.27
C LEU A 377 14.03 -9.33 -24.98
N PRO A 378 13.82 -8.71 -26.16
CA PRO A 378 12.55 -8.82 -26.89
C PRO A 378 12.21 -10.23 -27.40
N LEU A 379 13.23 -11.07 -27.55
CA LEU A 379 13.10 -12.42 -28.13
C LEU A 379 12.93 -13.52 -27.07
N MET A 380 13.06 -13.20 -25.79
CA MET A 380 12.97 -14.16 -24.70
C MET A 380 11.60 -14.83 -24.62
N SER A 381 11.61 -16.12 -24.30
CA SER A 381 10.41 -16.91 -24.06
C SER A 381 9.83 -16.67 -22.67
N ALA A 382 8.58 -17.07 -22.43
CA ALA A 382 7.99 -17.02 -21.11
C ALA A 382 8.79 -17.89 -20.12
N GLY A 383 9.06 -17.35 -18.94
CA GLY A 383 9.89 -17.97 -17.91
C GLY A 383 11.38 -17.75 -18.07
N GLU A 384 11.84 -17.14 -19.15
CA GLU A 384 13.21 -16.71 -19.33
C GLU A 384 13.39 -15.27 -18.88
N PHE A 385 14.49 -15.00 -18.18
CA PHE A 385 14.80 -13.68 -17.66
C PHE A 385 16.31 -13.42 -17.64
N VAL A 386 16.66 -12.17 -17.47
CA VAL A 386 18.03 -11.72 -17.25
C VAL A 386 18.15 -11.25 -15.81
N LEU A 387 19.16 -11.71 -15.10
CA LEU A 387 19.53 -11.21 -13.77
C LEU A 387 20.73 -10.29 -13.87
N LYS A 388 20.64 -9.12 -13.25
CA LYS A 388 21.77 -8.23 -12.96
C LYS A 388 21.77 -7.88 -11.49
N ASN A 389 22.94 -7.98 -10.87
CA ASN A 389 23.19 -7.47 -9.52
C ASN A 389 24.71 -7.18 -9.35
N ARG A 390 25.11 -6.74 -8.16
CA ARG A 390 26.51 -6.37 -7.85
C ARG A 390 27.52 -7.50 -8.02
N PHE A 391 27.12 -8.77 -7.93
CA PHE A 391 28.01 -9.91 -8.08
C PHE A 391 28.31 -10.23 -9.55
N LEU A 392 27.52 -9.69 -10.46
CA LEU A 392 27.63 -9.94 -11.90
C LEU A 392 28.24 -8.74 -12.61
N ARG A 393 29.35 -8.96 -13.34
CA ARG A 393 29.93 -7.94 -14.23
C ARG A 393 28.99 -7.61 -15.38
N SER A 394 28.45 -8.62 -16.01
CA SER A 394 27.43 -8.52 -17.06
C SER A 394 26.14 -9.18 -16.61
N ALA A 395 25.02 -8.80 -17.24
CA ALA A 395 23.75 -9.43 -16.98
C ALA A 395 23.73 -10.90 -17.42
N LEU A 396 23.11 -11.76 -16.60
CA LEU A 396 23.10 -13.21 -16.75
C LEU A 396 21.74 -13.70 -17.23
N PRO A 397 21.64 -14.32 -18.41
CA PRO A 397 20.43 -15.02 -18.85
C PRO A 397 20.15 -16.27 -18.02
N ALA A 398 18.93 -16.38 -17.56
CA ALA A 398 18.45 -17.48 -16.74
C ALA A 398 17.03 -17.89 -17.11
N ARG A 399 16.62 -19.06 -16.63
CA ARG A 399 15.26 -19.59 -16.85
C ARG A 399 14.70 -20.15 -15.56
N MET A 400 13.44 -19.88 -15.30
CA MET A 400 12.71 -20.48 -14.19
C MET A 400 12.56 -21.99 -14.43
N ASP A 401 12.81 -22.81 -13.39
CA ASP A 401 12.46 -24.23 -13.41
C ASP A 401 10.96 -24.44 -13.15
N TYR A 402 10.31 -23.40 -12.67
CA TYR A 402 8.93 -23.44 -12.29
C TYR A 402 8.06 -23.64 -13.54
N SER A 403 7.63 -24.89 -13.72
CA SER A 403 6.36 -25.12 -14.36
C SER A 403 5.30 -24.66 -13.34
N PRO A 404 4.41 -23.72 -13.68
CA PRO A 404 3.26 -23.51 -12.84
C PRO A 404 2.61 -24.90 -12.69
N ASP A 405 2.77 -25.52 -11.52
CA ASP A 405 2.01 -26.70 -11.23
C ASP A 405 0.58 -26.34 -11.59
N LYS A 406 -0.02 -27.19 -12.41
CA LYS A 406 -1.40 -27.09 -12.84
C LYS A 406 -2.40 -27.28 -11.68
N GLU A 407 -1.95 -27.25 -10.46
CA GLU A 407 -2.74 -26.82 -9.33
C GLU A 407 -3.09 -25.35 -9.59
N HIS A 408 -4.11 -25.19 -10.45
CA HIS A 408 -4.89 -23.97 -10.47
C HIS A 408 -5.28 -23.74 -9.01
N LEU A 409 -4.56 -22.83 -8.32
CA LEU A 409 -4.92 -22.45 -6.97
C LEU A 409 -6.40 -22.08 -7.06
N LYS A 410 -7.28 -22.90 -6.46
CA LYS A 410 -8.72 -22.66 -6.56
C LYS A 410 -8.96 -21.25 -6.06
N HIS A 411 -9.71 -20.49 -6.83
CA HIS A 411 -10.05 -19.13 -6.47
C HIS A 411 -10.63 -19.08 -5.06
N VAL A 412 -10.08 -18.22 -4.22
CA VAL A 412 -10.54 -18.00 -2.84
C VAL A 412 -11.60 -16.90 -2.84
N SER A 413 -12.85 -17.26 -2.53
CA SER A 413 -13.96 -16.31 -2.46
C SER A 413 -13.85 -15.37 -1.25
N ASP A 414 -14.60 -14.27 -1.27
CA ASP A 414 -14.66 -13.33 -0.15
C ASP A 414 -15.17 -13.99 1.13
N GLU A 415 -16.15 -14.91 1.04
CA GLU A 415 -16.63 -15.66 2.20
C GLU A 415 -15.55 -16.57 2.79
N GLN A 416 -14.72 -17.18 1.95
CA GLN A 416 -13.59 -17.98 2.41
C GLN A 416 -12.54 -17.09 3.11
N ILE A 417 -12.27 -15.89 2.60
CA ILE A 417 -11.39 -14.91 3.25
C ILE A 417 -11.93 -14.56 4.64
N VAL A 418 -13.21 -14.17 4.76
CA VAL A 418 -13.83 -13.87 6.06
C VAL A 418 -13.69 -15.05 7.02
N LYS A 419 -13.97 -16.27 6.55
CA LYS A 419 -13.85 -17.49 7.38
C LYS A 419 -12.42 -17.73 7.85
N THR A 420 -11.44 -17.55 6.99
CA THR A 420 -10.01 -17.69 7.32
C THR A 420 -9.57 -16.61 8.33
N HIS A 421 -10.12 -15.40 8.23
CA HIS A 421 -9.76 -14.27 9.07
C HIS A 421 -10.67 -14.07 10.29
N THR A 422 -11.55 -15.03 10.62
CA THR A 422 -12.50 -14.90 11.73
C THR A 422 -11.83 -14.52 13.05
N LYS A 423 -10.68 -15.10 13.38
CA LYS A 423 -9.94 -14.77 14.62
C LYS A 423 -9.47 -13.32 14.62
N TYR A 424 -8.91 -12.86 13.51
CA TYR A 424 -8.45 -11.47 13.34
C TYR A 424 -9.63 -10.50 13.44
N LEU A 425 -10.70 -10.75 12.69
CA LEU A 425 -11.91 -9.93 12.69
C LEU A 425 -12.58 -9.87 14.08
N THR A 426 -12.52 -10.95 14.85
CA THR A 426 -13.03 -10.99 16.22
C THR A 426 -12.15 -10.17 17.17
N ALA A 427 -10.83 -10.28 17.06
CA ALA A 427 -9.89 -9.54 17.90
C ALA A 427 -9.97 -8.03 17.65
N HIS A 428 -10.09 -7.62 16.38
CA HIS A 428 -10.13 -6.22 15.95
C HIS A 428 -11.57 -5.71 15.69
N GLY A 429 -12.57 -6.46 16.09
CA GLY A 429 -13.97 -6.10 15.84
C GLY A 429 -14.38 -4.71 16.33
N LYS A 430 -13.70 -4.17 17.34
CA LYS A 430 -13.92 -2.81 17.86
C LYS A 430 -13.45 -1.73 16.88
N ASP A 431 -12.33 -1.97 16.23
CA ASP A 431 -11.65 -1.01 15.34
C ASP A 431 -12.48 -0.73 14.08
N TYR A 432 -13.29 -1.72 13.66
CA TYR A 432 -14.20 -1.60 12.52
C TYR A 432 -15.49 -0.86 12.84
N CYS A 433 -15.68 -0.42 14.09
CA CYS A 433 -16.81 0.44 14.42
C CYS A 433 -16.49 1.86 13.98
N PRO A 434 -17.26 2.47 13.05
CA PRO A 434 -17.05 3.86 12.62
C PRO A 434 -17.28 4.88 13.74
N PHE A 435 -17.61 4.41 14.96
CA PHE A 435 -17.92 5.24 16.11
C PHE A 435 -16.95 4.93 17.26
N ALA A 436 -15.95 5.77 17.42
CA ALA A 436 -15.07 5.83 18.60
C ALA A 436 -15.81 5.73 19.95
N PHE A 437 -17.06 6.04 19.92
CA PHE A 437 -17.93 6.09 21.08
C PHE A 437 -18.42 4.72 21.55
N CYS A 438 -18.51 3.73 20.69
CA CYS A 438 -18.85 2.36 21.12
C CYS A 438 -17.79 1.79 22.05
N GLU A 439 -16.54 2.17 21.85
CA GLU A 439 -15.44 1.79 22.73
C GLU A 439 -15.54 2.44 24.12
N LYS A 440 -15.82 3.75 24.18
CA LYS A 440 -16.05 4.49 25.43
C LYS A 440 -17.31 4.01 26.18
N ALA A 441 -18.30 3.46 25.46
CA ALA A 441 -19.53 2.92 26.01
C ALA A 441 -19.43 1.43 26.39
N GLY A 442 -18.28 0.79 26.24
CA GLY A 442 -18.07 -0.62 26.59
C GLY A 442 -18.80 -1.62 25.68
N CYS A 443 -19.16 -1.23 24.47
CA CYS A 443 -19.82 -2.09 23.50
C CYS A 443 -18.85 -3.13 22.91
N ASN A 444 -18.93 -4.37 23.39
CA ASN A 444 -18.02 -5.46 23.03
C ASN A 444 -18.62 -6.53 22.10
N HIS A 445 -19.86 -6.38 21.62
CA HIS A 445 -20.67 -7.51 21.19
C HIS A 445 -21.14 -7.51 19.72
N CYS A 446 -20.65 -6.62 18.86
CA CYS A 446 -21.07 -6.62 17.47
C CYS A 446 -20.11 -7.43 16.57
N SER A 447 -20.68 -8.31 15.74
CA SER A 447 -19.98 -8.80 14.56
C SER A 447 -19.83 -7.68 13.50
N VAL A 448 -18.83 -7.75 12.62
CA VAL A 448 -18.65 -6.77 11.52
C VAL A 448 -19.92 -6.63 10.68
N ALA A 449 -20.57 -7.76 10.34
CA ALA A 449 -21.81 -7.77 9.55
C ALA A 449 -22.97 -7.03 10.23
N VAL A 450 -23.19 -7.24 11.53
CA VAL A 450 -24.25 -6.57 12.29
C VAL A 450 -24.02 -5.06 12.36
N ARG A 451 -22.76 -4.63 12.42
CA ARG A 451 -22.41 -3.20 12.43
C ARG A 451 -22.66 -2.55 11.09
N GLU A 452 -22.37 -3.22 10.00
CA GLU A 452 -22.61 -2.72 8.65
C GLU A 452 -24.10 -2.60 8.37
N GLU A 453 -24.91 -3.59 8.74
CA GLU A 453 -26.37 -3.51 8.66
C GLU A 453 -26.94 -2.34 9.47
N ALA A 454 -26.47 -2.18 10.72
CA ALA A 454 -26.88 -1.06 11.57
C ALA A 454 -26.43 0.29 11.01
N ASN A 455 -25.27 0.37 10.36
CA ASN A 455 -24.79 1.57 9.71
C ASN A 455 -25.60 1.91 8.46
N MET A 456 -25.82 0.95 7.56
CA MET A 456 -26.61 1.15 6.35
C MET A 456 -28.04 1.57 6.70
N PHE A 457 -28.64 0.93 7.72
CA PHE A 457 -29.97 1.26 8.16
C PHE A 457 -30.06 2.67 8.78
N ALA A 458 -29.05 3.04 9.59
CA ALA A 458 -29.00 4.39 10.15
C ALA A 458 -28.75 5.45 9.06
N GLU A 459 -27.92 5.15 8.05
CA GLU A 459 -27.71 6.03 6.90
C GLU A 459 -28.97 6.19 6.05
N GLN A 460 -29.76 5.12 5.86
CA GLN A 460 -31.05 5.18 5.18
C GLN A 460 -32.06 6.05 5.94
N ILE A 461 -32.15 5.90 7.27
CA ILE A 461 -33.02 6.75 8.11
C ILE A 461 -32.60 8.21 8.06
N PHE A 462 -31.27 8.49 7.96
CA PHE A 462 -30.78 9.86 7.83
C PHE A 462 -30.90 10.43 6.42
N ALA A 463 -30.82 9.59 5.37
CA ALA A 463 -31.08 9.98 3.99
C ALA A 463 -32.57 10.31 3.77
N GLU A 464 -33.48 9.65 4.49
CA GLU A 464 -34.89 10.01 4.49
C GLU A 464 -35.05 11.37 5.20
N ARG A 465 -35.26 12.40 4.37
CA ARG A 465 -35.36 13.82 4.75
C ARG A 465 -36.28 14.13 5.94
N GLN A 466 -37.16 13.25 6.32
CA GLN A 466 -38.15 13.49 7.37
C GLN A 466 -37.54 13.59 8.77
N LEU A 467 -36.55 12.79 9.11
CA LEU A 467 -35.93 12.86 10.43
C LEU A 467 -35.06 14.13 10.60
N LYS A 468 -34.39 14.56 9.55
CA LYS A 468 -33.66 15.85 9.54
C LYS A 468 -34.60 17.03 9.75
N LEU A 469 -35.81 16.99 9.20
CA LEU A 469 -36.81 18.05 9.33
C LEU A 469 -37.47 18.06 10.71
N SER A 470 -37.80 16.93 11.28
CA SER A 470 -38.42 16.84 12.62
C SER A 470 -37.44 17.25 13.73
N LEU A 471 -36.18 16.88 13.61
CA LEU A 471 -35.14 17.29 14.55
C LEU A 471 -34.75 18.78 14.38
N ARG A 472 -34.73 19.32 13.15
CA ARG A 472 -34.52 20.76 12.90
C ARG A 472 -35.61 21.63 13.53
N LYS A 473 -36.86 21.15 13.56
CA LYS A 473 -37.98 21.89 14.17
C LYS A 473 -37.96 21.87 15.70
N ARG A 474 -37.24 20.93 16.33
CA ARG A 474 -37.26 20.74 17.79
C ARG A 474 -35.98 21.19 18.49
N LEU A 475 -34.91 21.46 17.77
CA LEU A 475 -33.59 21.83 18.34
C LEU A 475 -33.13 23.17 17.78
N PRO A 476 -32.55 24.08 18.61
CA PRO A 476 -31.96 25.33 18.14
C PRO A 476 -30.81 25.07 17.17
N HIS A 477 -30.63 25.95 16.18
CA HIS A 477 -29.62 25.82 15.12
C HIS A 477 -28.17 25.58 15.61
N THR A 478 -27.84 26.07 16.80
CA THR A 478 -26.57 25.89 17.47
C THR A 478 -26.30 24.47 18.01
N LEU A 479 -27.38 23.72 18.27
CA LEU A 479 -27.27 22.34 18.77
C LEU A 479 -27.14 21.30 17.63
N PHE A 480 -27.55 21.67 16.41
CA PHE A 480 -27.46 20.80 15.24
C PHE A 480 -26.01 20.56 14.77
N ALA A 481 -25.13 21.48 15.07
CA ALA A 481 -23.69 21.39 14.81
C ALA A 481 -22.92 20.81 16.02
N SER A 482 -23.61 20.42 17.08
CA SER A 482 -22.99 20.06 18.34
C SER A 482 -22.94 18.55 18.58
N ARG A 483 -22.03 18.16 19.48
CA ARG A 483 -21.85 16.81 20.00
C ARG A 483 -23.16 16.07 20.39
N LEU A 484 -24.23 16.79 20.71
CA LEU A 484 -25.53 16.21 21.15
C LEU A 484 -26.29 15.49 20.03
N PHE A 485 -26.25 15.99 18.79
CA PHE A 485 -26.85 15.28 17.65
C PHE A 485 -26.11 13.99 17.36
N TYR A 486 -24.80 14.05 17.41
CA TYR A 486 -23.94 12.86 17.33
C TYR A 486 -24.25 11.87 18.47
N HIS A 487 -24.43 12.34 19.68
CA HIS A 487 -24.83 11.53 20.84
C HIS A 487 -26.19 10.83 20.67
N PHE A 488 -27.16 11.53 20.12
CA PHE A 488 -28.48 10.97 19.89
C PHE A 488 -28.49 9.87 18.85
N VAL A 489 -27.82 10.11 17.72
CA VAL A 489 -27.61 9.10 16.67
C VAL A 489 -26.94 7.86 17.22
N LEU A 490 -26.02 8.07 18.10
CA LEU A 490 -25.21 7.07 18.74
C LEU A 490 -26.00 6.22 19.75
N ILE A 491 -26.84 6.85 20.59
CA ILE A 491 -27.73 6.15 21.51
C ILE A 491 -28.72 5.27 20.72
N LEU A 492 -29.24 5.77 19.61
CA LEU A 492 -30.08 5.01 18.68
C LEU A 492 -29.33 3.79 18.09
N ARG A 493 -28.10 3.97 17.67
CA ARG A 493 -27.27 2.88 17.13
C ARG A 493 -26.84 1.88 18.20
N MET A 494 -26.55 2.33 19.43
CA MET A 494 -26.24 1.45 20.57
C MET A 494 -27.43 0.57 20.95
N ARG A 495 -28.66 1.09 20.94
CA ARG A 495 -29.86 0.28 21.14
C ARG A 495 -30.04 -0.76 20.05
N LEU A 496 -29.85 -0.39 18.78
CA LEU A 496 -29.88 -1.33 17.65
C LEU A 496 -28.85 -2.45 17.75
N CYS A 497 -27.63 -2.10 18.15
CA CYS A 497 -26.57 -3.08 18.36
C CYS A 497 -26.84 -3.99 19.56
N SER A 498 -27.41 -3.47 20.67
CA SER A 498 -27.62 -4.25 21.90
C SER A 498 -28.87 -5.15 21.84
N GLU A 499 -29.92 -4.74 21.14
CA GLU A 499 -31.22 -5.44 21.19
C GLU A 499 -31.44 -6.39 19.99
N ARG A 500 -30.56 -6.39 18.95
CA ARG A 500 -30.79 -7.09 17.68
C ARG A 500 -32.19 -6.84 17.06
N ASN A 501 -32.81 -5.76 17.42
CA ASN A 501 -34.23 -5.53 17.12
C ASN A 501 -34.40 -4.26 16.27
N VAL A 502 -34.37 -4.46 14.94
CA VAL A 502 -34.61 -3.41 13.94
C VAL A 502 -36.00 -2.76 14.13
N ALA A 503 -36.96 -3.49 14.73
CA ALA A 503 -38.30 -3.02 14.98
C ALA A 503 -38.42 -1.86 16.01
N ALA A 504 -37.45 -1.73 16.93
CA ALA A 504 -37.47 -0.68 17.95
C ALA A 504 -37.28 0.74 17.40
N LEU A 505 -36.78 0.89 16.17
CA LEU A 505 -36.63 2.20 15.51
C LEU A 505 -37.91 2.74 14.88
N LEU A 506 -38.88 1.89 14.59
CA LEU A 506 -40.17 2.30 14.01
C LEU A 506 -41.09 2.96 15.02
N PHE A 507 -40.82 2.85 16.33
CA PHE A 507 -41.61 3.46 17.42
C PHE A 507 -41.12 4.84 17.88
N ILE A 508 -40.08 5.40 17.28
CA ILE A 508 -39.52 6.72 17.62
C ILE A 508 -39.83 7.75 16.52
N SER A 509 -40.74 7.42 15.61
CA SER A 509 -41.31 8.36 14.62
C SER A 509 -42.42 9.22 15.22
#